data_c8d639b0e019705a9ebfaee4810f7000
#
_entry.id   c8d639b0e019705a9ebfaee4810f7000
#
_cell.length_a   1.000
_cell.length_b   1.000
_cell.length_c   1.000
_cell.angle_alpha   90.00
_cell.angle_beta   90.00
_cell.angle_gamma   90.00
#
_symmetry.space_group_name_H-M   'P 1'
#
loop_
_entity.id
_entity.type
_entity.pdbx_description
1 polymer ?
#
loop_
_entity_poly.entity_id
_entity_poly.type
_entity_poly.pdbx_seq_one_letter_code
_entity_poly.pdbx_strand_id
1 'polypeptide(L)'
;MGVAQLVERRVVVADAAGSSPVTHPRQRHPTSQGSCSTESTTDKDAAVGTWHAYERTSTSIPATVDSRARAFHESLHDYEATALIDLPALAAELSLGRVVAKDESTRLGLPAFKALGASWAIHRATEGLTGQLTIVTATDGNHGRAVARFARTLGHSASIFTPDGVHPSAVQAIRDEGARVQEVGGSYDAAVAAAASAATAPGHVLVQDTAWEGYEQIPGWIVDGYATLFAEADEQLITLTAGSASVDLVLVPTGVGSLLQAALTHYRSAGDARVVSVEPTEAACIAPSIDAGEPVTVETGVTVMSGLNCGTPSLLAWPLIRDGLRGAMSLDDEDAIRAAHDLASLGVAAGPCGGSGLAAARLLLTGDGAVARRSHLGIDSSSTLLLIITEGSDANPLPA
;
A
#
# COMPACT_ATOMS: atom_id res chain seq x y z
N MET A 1 42.29 -15.33 -28.56
CA MET A 1 42.65 -15.36 -27.13
C MET A 1 42.18 -14.04 -26.54
N GLY A 2 41.13 -14.08 -25.73
CA GLY A 2 40.60 -12.91 -25.02
C GLY A 2 39.66 -13.43 -23.97
N VAL A 3 40.12 -13.40 -22.72
CA VAL A 3 39.50 -13.97 -21.53
C VAL A 3 38.29 -13.11 -21.16
N ALA A 4 37.10 -13.66 -21.18
CA ALA A 4 35.90 -13.07 -20.63
C ALA A 4 35.97 -13.13 -19.10
N GLN A 5 36.09 -12.00 -18.44
CA GLN A 5 35.90 -11.88 -17.00
C GLN A 5 34.40 -11.98 -16.68
N LEU A 6 33.98 -13.12 -16.11
CA LEU A 6 32.71 -13.28 -15.43
C LEU A 6 32.73 -12.42 -14.16
N VAL A 7 31.96 -11.36 -14.13
CA VAL A 7 31.68 -10.62 -12.90
C VAL A 7 30.59 -11.38 -12.15
N GLU A 8 30.98 -12.17 -11.16
CA GLU A 8 30.07 -12.71 -10.16
C GLU A 8 29.46 -11.54 -9.36
N ARG A 9 28.22 -11.19 -9.65
CA ARG A 9 27.43 -10.36 -8.74
C ARG A 9 26.92 -11.25 -7.60
N ARG A 10 27.66 -11.27 -6.50
CA ARG A 10 27.19 -11.82 -5.23
C ARG A 10 26.03 -10.97 -4.75
N VAL A 11 24.85 -11.57 -4.67
CA VAL A 11 23.78 -11.07 -3.81
C VAL A 11 24.24 -11.25 -2.38
N VAL A 12 24.59 -10.17 -1.72
CA VAL A 12 25.00 -10.18 -0.32
C VAL A 12 23.73 -10.36 0.50
N VAL A 13 23.51 -11.56 1.02
CA VAL A 13 22.58 -11.82 2.11
C VAL A 13 23.30 -11.43 3.38
N ALA A 14 22.85 -10.36 4.06
CA ALA A 14 23.37 -10.01 5.37
C ALA A 14 22.96 -11.09 6.38
N ASP A 15 23.96 -11.61 7.11
CA ASP A 15 23.78 -12.58 8.20
C ASP A 15 22.97 -11.95 9.35
N ALA A 16 21.72 -12.39 9.50
CA ALA A 16 20.91 -12.12 10.67
C ALA A 16 21.16 -13.19 11.74
N ALA A 17 22.38 -13.19 12.30
CA ALA A 17 22.68 -14.01 13.47
C ALA A 17 23.67 -13.26 14.38
N GLY A 18 23.13 -12.54 15.37
CA GLY A 18 23.96 -11.86 16.36
C GLY A 18 23.10 -11.15 17.42
N SER A 19 22.26 -11.90 18.15
CA SER A 19 21.58 -11.39 19.34
C SER A 19 22.55 -11.31 20.51
N SER A 20 22.96 -10.11 20.88
CA SER A 20 23.52 -9.82 22.21
C SER A 20 22.47 -9.11 23.05
N PRO A 21 22.34 -9.42 24.34
CA PRO A 21 21.27 -8.90 25.19
C PRO A 21 21.49 -7.43 25.53
N VAL A 22 20.52 -6.59 25.17
CA VAL A 22 20.50 -5.18 25.57
C VAL A 22 20.10 -5.09 27.04
N THR A 23 20.99 -4.59 27.86
CA THR A 23 20.76 -4.27 29.27
C THR A 23 19.83 -3.05 29.39
N HIS A 24 18.72 -3.21 30.12
CA HIS A 24 17.78 -2.13 30.44
C HIS A 24 18.44 -1.01 31.27
N PRO A 25 18.22 0.27 30.96
CA PRO A 25 18.49 1.37 31.87
C PRO A 25 17.36 1.49 32.93
N ARG A 26 17.80 1.70 34.16
CA ARG A 26 16.97 1.85 35.36
C ARG A 26 15.96 3.01 35.23
N GLN A 27 14.72 2.74 35.62
CA GLN A 27 13.66 3.72 35.85
C GLN A 27 14.09 4.75 36.90
N ARG A 28 13.95 6.03 36.60
CA ARG A 28 13.92 7.13 37.56
C ARG A 28 12.47 7.62 37.67
N HIS A 29 11.92 7.53 38.85
CA HIS A 29 10.65 8.15 39.22
C HIS A 29 10.85 9.67 39.43
N PRO A 30 9.92 10.51 38.96
CA PRO A 30 9.69 11.81 39.61
C PRO A 30 8.36 11.77 40.38
N THR A 31 8.47 12.11 41.65
CA THR A 31 7.37 12.49 42.51
C THR A 31 6.93 13.91 42.18
N SER A 32 5.65 14.15 41.91
CA SER A 32 4.90 15.29 42.46
C SER A 32 3.41 15.17 42.11
N GLN A 33 2.63 15.31 43.12
CA GLN A 33 1.17 15.30 43.16
C GLN A 33 0.61 16.55 42.46
N GLY A 34 -0.36 16.35 41.59
CA GLY A 34 -1.26 17.39 41.10
C GLY A 34 -2.60 16.70 40.84
N SER A 35 -3.53 16.87 41.77
CA SER A 35 -4.91 16.40 41.67
C SER A 35 -5.64 17.18 40.59
N CYS A 36 -6.03 16.52 39.50
CA CYS A 36 -7.08 17.00 38.61
C CYS A 36 -8.15 15.90 38.56
N SER A 37 -9.29 16.21 39.17
CA SER A 37 -10.49 15.39 39.13
C SER A 37 -11.09 15.46 37.72
N THR A 38 -11.01 14.37 36.95
CA THR A 38 -11.84 14.17 35.77
C THR A 38 -12.85 13.08 36.06
N GLU A 39 -14.11 13.48 36.13
CA GLU A 39 -15.25 12.59 36.15
C GLU A 39 -15.25 11.71 34.89
N SER A 40 -15.15 10.42 35.09
CA SER A 40 -15.28 9.40 34.05
C SER A 40 -16.76 9.22 33.77
N THR A 41 -17.27 9.86 32.71
CA THR A 41 -18.50 9.43 32.04
C THR A 41 -18.10 8.40 30.99
N THR A 42 -18.41 7.15 31.22
CA THR A 42 -18.32 6.07 30.24
C THR A 42 -19.48 6.23 29.25
N ASP A 43 -19.29 7.04 28.23
CA ASP A 43 -20.04 6.96 26.98
C ASP A 43 -19.21 6.10 26.01
N LYS A 44 -19.82 4.98 25.56
CA LYS A 44 -19.29 4.19 24.46
C LYS A 44 -19.62 4.92 23.15
N ASP A 45 -18.96 6.05 22.93
CA ASP A 45 -18.97 6.69 21.62
C ASP A 45 -18.14 5.84 20.66
N ALA A 46 -18.76 5.50 19.51
CA ALA A 46 -18.12 4.79 18.43
C ALA A 46 -16.80 5.49 18.09
N ALA A 47 -15.72 4.73 17.99
CA ALA A 47 -14.42 5.29 17.67
C ALA A 47 -14.51 6.00 16.30
N VAL A 48 -14.49 7.32 16.33
CA VAL A 48 -14.43 8.16 15.14
C VAL A 48 -13.01 8.08 14.62
N GLY A 49 -12.83 7.81 13.34
CA GLY A 49 -11.51 7.76 12.70
C GLY A 49 -10.64 8.97 13.06
N THR A 50 -9.34 8.75 13.21
CA THR A 50 -8.41 9.78 13.70
C THR A 50 -7.67 10.45 12.55
N TRP A 51 -7.70 11.80 12.53
CA TRP A 51 -7.00 12.63 11.56
C TRP A 51 -5.74 13.27 12.16
N HIS A 52 -4.61 13.09 11.48
CA HIS A 52 -3.35 13.77 11.77
C HIS A 52 -2.96 14.65 10.57
N ALA A 53 -2.80 15.96 10.82
CA ALA A 53 -2.40 16.94 9.82
C ALA A 53 -0.88 17.12 9.83
N TYR A 54 -0.25 17.15 8.65
CA TYR A 54 1.20 17.36 8.53
C TYR A 54 1.53 18.50 7.57
N GLU A 55 2.53 19.29 7.94
CA GLU A 55 3.09 20.27 7.05
C GLU A 55 4.21 19.64 6.21
N ARG A 56 4.18 19.91 4.92
CA ARG A 56 5.19 19.43 3.98
C ARG A 56 6.55 20.06 4.28
N THR A 57 7.56 19.29 4.60
CA THR A 57 8.87 19.80 5.04
C THR A 57 9.87 20.03 3.91
N SER A 58 9.66 19.43 2.73
CA SER A 58 10.55 19.56 1.58
C SER A 58 9.80 19.74 0.25
N THR A 59 10.29 20.63 -0.60
CA THR A 59 9.76 20.90 -1.94
C THR A 59 10.35 19.99 -3.03
N SER A 60 11.46 19.31 -2.76
CA SER A 60 12.09 18.43 -3.75
C SER A 60 12.68 17.18 -3.09
N ILE A 61 12.00 16.05 -3.25
CA ILE A 61 12.63 14.75 -3.14
C ILE A 61 12.88 14.28 -4.57
N PRO A 62 14.12 14.04 -4.97
CA PRO A 62 14.39 13.43 -6.27
C PRO A 62 13.89 11.99 -6.20
N ALA A 63 12.72 11.74 -6.73
CA ALA A 63 12.21 10.40 -6.90
C ALA A 63 12.02 10.20 -8.40
N THR A 64 12.78 9.30 -8.96
CA THR A 64 12.67 8.90 -10.36
C THR A 64 11.86 7.61 -10.43
N VAL A 65 10.78 7.63 -11.19
CA VAL A 65 10.06 6.42 -11.58
C VAL A 65 10.77 5.81 -12.79
N ASP A 66 10.98 4.50 -12.79
CA ASP A 66 11.47 3.80 -13.98
C ASP A 66 10.35 3.70 -15.03
N SER A 67 10.37 4.57 -16.02
CA SER A 67 9.37 4.61 -17.10
C SER A 67 9.27 3.31 -17.90
N ARG A 68 10.28 2.42 -17.80
CA ARG A 68 10.26 1.10 -18.44
C ARG A 68 9.21 0.17 -17.84
N ALA A 69 8.79 0.39 -16.58
CA ALA A 69 7.75 -0.40 -15.93
C ALA A 69 6.43 -0.34 -16.72
N ARG A 70 6.00 0.85 -17.14
CA ARG A 70 4.81 1.02 -17.95
C ARG A 70 4.94 0.35 -19.33
N ALA A 71 6.03 0.57 -20.03
CA ALA A 71 6.27 -0.06 -21.33
C ALA A 71 6.28 -1.60 -21.23
N PHE A 72 6.80 -2.16 -20.13
CA PHE A 72 6.73 -3.58 -19.85
C PHE A 72 5.27 -4.03 -19.66
N HIS A 73 4.47 -3.32 -18.85
CA HIS A 73 3.05 -3.68 -18.65
C HIS A 73 2.29 -3.64 -19.98
N GLU A 74 2.47 -2.60 -20.80
CA GLU A 74 1.87 -2.46 -22.12
C GLU A 74 2.27 -3.58 -23.10
N SER A 75 3.40 -4.25 -22.87
CA SER A 75 3.83 -5.41 -23.64
C SER A 75 3.18 -6.73 -23.23
N LEU A 76 2.52 -6.80 -22.07
CA LEU A 76 1.84 -8.00 -21.60
C LEU A 76 0.55 -8.24 -22.39
N HIS A 77 0.29 -9.49 -22.74
CA HIS A 77 -0.85 -9.88 -23.59
C HIS A 77 -2.22 -9.39 -23.04
N ASP A 78 -2.38 -9.44 -21.71
CA ASP A 78 -3.64 -9.13 -21.04
C ASP A 78 -3.65 -7.70 -20.45
N TYR A 79 -2.75 -6.84 -20.92
CA TYR A 79 -2.72 -5.47 -20.45
C TYR A 79 -3.83 -4.63 -21.07
N GLU A 80 -4.63 -4.06 -20.19
CA GLU A 80 -5.55 -2.96 -20.46
C GLU A 80 -5.42 -1.94 -19.34
N ALA A 81 -5.47 -0.65 -19.67
CA ALA A 81 -5.58 0.39 -18.65
C ALA A 81 -6.91 0.21 -17.90
N THR A 82 -6.86 0.05 -16.59
CA THR A 82 -8.09 -0.09 -15.79
C THR A 82 -8.92 1.19 -15.83
N ALA A 83 -10.22 1.09 -15.57
CA ALA A 83 -11.13 2.21 -15.69
C ALA A 83 -10.84 3.34 -14.68
N LEU A 84 -10.95 4.59 -15.13
CA LEU A 84 -11.15 5.75 -14.27
C LEU A 84 -12.66 6.11 -14.31
N ILE A 85 -13.34 5.91 -13.20
CA ILE A 85 -14.79 6.05 -13.09
C ILE A 85 -15.13 7.42 -12.52
N ASP A 86 -15.94 8.21 -13.22
CA ASP A 86 -16.46 9.49 -12.73
C ASP A 86 -17.64 9.25 -11.79
N LEU A 87 -17.61 9.82 -10.59
CA LEU A 87 -18.58 9.60 -9.52
C LEU A 87 -19.26 10.92 -9.11
N PRO A 88 -20.12 11.51 -9.99
CA PRO A 88 -20.72 12.82 -9.74
C PRO A 88 -21.64 12.85 -8.51
N ALA A 89 -22.24 11.73 -8.13
CA ALA A 89 -23.03 11.65 -6.90
C ALA A 89 -22.16 11.87 -5.66
N LEU A 90 -20.96 11.28 -5.62
CA LEU A 90 -20.01 11.49 -4.54
C LEU A 90 -19.39 12.89 -4.57
N ALA A 91 -19.18 13.48 -5.75
CA ALA A 91 -18.74 14.87 -5.86
C ALA A 91 -19.75 15.83 -5.22
N ALA A 92 -21.04 15.61 -5.48
CA ALA A 92 -22.13 16.39 -4.86
C ALA A 92 -22.20 16.16 -3.34
N GLU A 93 -22.13 14.89 -2.88
CA GLU A 93 -22.12 14.52 -1.45
C GLU A 93 -20.98 15.23 -0.71
N LEU A 94 -19.76 15.14 -1.27
CA LEU A 94 -18.54 15.69 -0.67
C LEU A 94 -18.34 17.18 -0.96
N SER A 95 -19.24 17.86 -1.67
CA SER A 95 -19.11 19.25 -2.10
C SER A 95 -17.75 19.52 -2.76
N LEU A 96 -17.39 18.70 -3.75
CA LEU A 96 -16.21 18.81 -4.60
C LEU A 96 -16.58 19.09 -6.05
N GLY A 97 -15.63 19.56 -6.84
CA GLY A 97 -15.81 19.72 -8.28
C GLY A 97 -15.92 18.38 -8.99
N ARG A 98 -15.13 17.39 -8.54
CA ARG A 98 -15.10 16.05 -9.12
C ARG A 98 -14.62 15.01 -8.12
N VAL A 99 -15.16 13.79 -8.21
CA VAL A 99 -14.61 12.58 -7.59
C VAL A 99 -14.46 11.53 -8.67
N VAL A 100 -13.25 11.00 -8.81
CA VAL A 100 -12.96 9.90 -9.73
C VAL A 100 -12.35 8.72 -8.95
N ALA A 101 -12.65 7.51 -9.38
CA ALA A 101 -12.10 6.29 -8.83
C ALA A 101 -11.26 5.53 -9.88
N LYS A 102 -10.00 5.28 -9.61
CA LYS A 102 -9.16 4.37 -10.39
C LYS A 102 -9.42 2.96 -9.91
N ASP A 103 -10.07 2.16 -10.74
CA ASP A 103 -10.58 0.83 -10.39
C ASP A 103 -9.59 -0.27 -10.73
N GLU A 104 -8.81 -0.69 -9.74
CA GLU A 104 -7.79 -1.74 -9.87
C GLU A 104 -8.35 -3.17 -9.62
N SER A 105 -9.65 -3.33 -9.52
CA SER A 105 -10.31 -4.62 -9.22
C SER A 105 -10.17 -5.68 -10.32
N THR A 106 -9.60 -5.31 -11.49
CA THR A 106 -9.44 -6.23 -12.63
C THR A 106 -8.05 -6.13 -13.28
N ARG A 107 -7.07 -5.62 -12.55
CA ARG A 107 -5.73 -5.35 -13.07
C ARG A 107 -5.03 -6.64 -13.57
N LEU A 108 -4.74 -6.70 -14.88
CA LEU A 108 -4.06 -7.85 -15.51
C LEU A 108 -4.73 -9.20 -15.19
N GLY A 109 -6.06 -9.20 -15.14
CA GLY A 109 -6.86 -10.38 -14.81
C GLY A 109 -6.79 -10.82 -13.34
N LEU A 110 -6.29 -9.96 -12.44
CA LEU A 110 -6.28 -10.16 -10.99
C LEU A 110 -7.11 -9.09 -10.29
N PRO A 111 -7.71 -9.38 -9.13
CA PRO A 111 -8.65 -8.49 -8.47
C PRO A 111 -7.97 -7.42 -7.60
N ALA A 112 -6.72 -7.01 -7.91
CA ALA A 112 -6.00 -6.00 -7.15
C ALA A 112 -4.81 -5.40 -7.94
N PHE A 113 -4.42 -4.16 -7.58
CA PHE A 113 -3.30 -3.41 -8.16
C PHE A 113 -1.93 -4.09 -8.02
N LYS A 114 -1.79 -5.03 -7.08
CA LYS A 114 -0.54 -5.73 -6.77
C LYS A 114 0.10 -6.40 -7.99
N ALA A 115 -0.69 -6.69 -9.01
CA ALA A 115 -0.25 -7.23 -10.30
C ALA A 115 0.84 -6.37 -10.97
N LEU A 116 0.73 -5.03 -10.90
CA LEU A 116 1.69 -4.11 -11.50
C LEU A 116 3.08 -4.23 -10.87
N GLY A 117 3.15 -4.13 -9.53
CA GLY A 117 4.44 -4.20 -8.84
C GLY A 117 5.08 -5.58 -8.94
N ALA A 118 4.29 -6.65 -8.75
CA ALA A 118 4.79 -8.03 -8.79
C ALA A 118 5.34 -8.40 -10.17
N SER A 119 4.61 -8.08 -11.25
CA SER A 119 5.03 -8.41 -12.61
C SER A 119 6.34 -7.73 -13.00
N TRP A 120 6.45 -6.43 -12.75
CA TRP A 120 7.65 -5.67 -13.03
C TRP A 120 8.85 -6.12 -12.18
N ALA A 121 8.65 -6.29 -10.87
CA ALA A 121 9.73 -6.72 -9.99
C ALA A 121 10.26 -8.11 -10.34
N ILE A 122 9.39 -9.08 -10.66
CA ILE A 122 9.82 -10.42 -11.10
C ILE A 122 10.60 -10.31 -12.42
N HIS A 123 10.08 -9.58 -13.42
CA HIS A 123 10.77 -9.35 -14.68
C HIS A 123 12.18 -8.80 -14.46
N ARG A 124 12.33 -7.75 -13.63
CA ARG A 124 13.61 -7.14 -13.33
C ARG A 124 14.54 -8.06 -12.52
N ALA A 125 14.00 -8.77 -11.53
CA ALA A 125 14.79 -9.65 -10.67
C ALA A 125 15.30 -10.90 -11.40
N THR A 126 14.65 -11.27 -12.50
CA THR A 126 15.02 -12.46 -13.29
C THR A 126 15.73 -12.13 -14.60
N GLU A 127 15.88 -10.83 -14.92
CA GLU A 127 16.53 -10.34 -16.13
C GLU A 127 17.99 -10.84 -16.22
N GLY A 128 18.33 -11.52 -17.31
CA GLY A 128 19.66 -12.09 -17.55
C GLY A 128 19.97 -13.38 -16.78
N LEU A 129 19.05 -13.88 -15.95
CA LEU A 129 19.18 -15.18 -15.31
C LEU A 129 18.68 -16.29 -16.25
N THR A 130 19.28 -17.47 -16.16
CA THR A 130 18.92 -18.62 -17.00
C THR A 130 18.33 -19.74 -16.15
N GLY A 131 17.38 -20.48 -16.74
CA GLY A 131 16.71 -21.59 -16.08
C GLY A 131 15.49 -21.17 -15.29
N GLN A 132 14.77 -22.17 -14.79
CA GLN A 132 13.60 -21.96 -13.96
C GLN A 132 14.01 -21.59 -12.53
N LEU A 133 13.46 -20.49 -12.02
CA LEU A 133 13.68 -20.01 -10.67
C LEU A 133 12.46 -20.30 -9.79
N THR A 134 12.62 -20.18 -8.48
CA THR A 134 11.52 -20.15 -7.52
C THR A 134 11.40 -18.74 -6.95
N ILE A 135 10.29 -18.08 -7.25
CA ILE A 135 9.98 -16.76 -6.70
C ILE A 135 9.36 -16.96 -5.32
N VAL A 136 9.90 -16.28 -4.32
CA VAL A 136 9.52 -16.44 -2.91
C VAL A 136 8.95 -15.13 -2.39
N THR A 137 7.83 -15.19 -1.65
CA THR A 137 7.32 -14.03 -0.91
C THR A 137 6.48 -14.46 0.29
N ALA A 138 6.28 -13.56 1.24
CA ALA A 138 5.25 -13.64 2.26
C ALA A 138 4.08 -12.72 1.91
N THR A 139 2.86 -13.11 2.31
CA THR A 139 1.65 -12.34 1.97
C THR A 139 0.48 -12.72 2.86
N ASP A 140 -0.44 -11.81 3.02
CA ASP A 140 -1.81 -11.97 3.54
C ASP A 140 -2.88 -12.11 2.44
N GLY A 141 -2.47 -12.07 1.12
CA GLY A 141 -3.41 -12.30 0.01
C GLY A 141 -2.93 -11.81 -1.36
N ASN A 142 -3.25 -10.58 -1.71
CA ASN A 142 -3.14 -10.03 -3.07
C ASN A 142 -1.72 -10.02 -3.65
N HIS A 143 -0.71 -9.70 -2.83
CA HIS A 143 0.69 -9.71 -3.29
C HIS A 143 1.13 -11.12 -3.67
N GLY A 144 0.88 -12.09 -2.81
CA GLY A 144 1.23 -13.50 -3.10
C GLY A 144 0.52 -14.06 -4.31
N ARG A 145 -0.78 -13.72 -4.50
CA ARG A 145 -1.52 -14.11 -5.70
C ARG A 145 -0.90 -13.52 -6.98
N ALA A 146 -0.52 -12.25 -6.94
CA ALA A 146 0.16 -11.58 -8.04
C ALA A 146 1.54 -12.21 -8.33
N VAL A 147 2.35 -12.46 -7.29
CA VAL A 147 3.64 -13.14 -7.42
C VAL A 147 3.47 -14.53 -8.03
N ALA A 148 2.49 -15.30 -7.57
CA ALA A 148 2.20 -16.64 -8.11
C ALA A 148 1.84 -16.60 -9.60
N ARG A 149 0.91 -15.69 -9.99
CA ARG A 149 0.50 -15.51 -11.39
C ARG A 149 1.69 -15.14 -12.27
N PHE A 150 2.47 -14.13 -11.90
CA PHE A 150 3.55 -13.63 -12.75
C PHE A 150 4.80 -14.52 -12.73
N ALA A 151 5.09 -15.23 -11.64
CA ALA A 151 6.10 -16.28 -11.66
C ALA A 151 5.76 -17.32 -12.74
N ARG A 152 4.54 -17.84 -12.74
CA ARG A 152 4.06 -18.80 -13.75
C ARG A 152 4.11 -18.23 -15.16
N THR A 153 3.61 -17.00 -15.36
CA THR A 153 3.57 -16.34 -16.67
C THR A 153 4.97 -16.15 -17.26
N LEU A 154 5.96 -15.89 -16.42
CA LEU A 154 7.36 -15.71 -16.80
C LEU A 154 8.18 -17.01 -16.77
N GLY A 155 7.53 -18.18 -16.60
CA GLY A 155 8.17 -19.50 -16.67
C GLY A 155 8.88 -19.94 -15.39
N HIS A 156 8.54 -19.35 -14.24
CA HIS A 156 9.11 -19.66 -12.93
C HIS A 156 8.11 -20.36 -12.01
N SER A 157 8.59 -20.93 -10.91
CA SER A 157 7.75 -21.45 -9.82
C SER A 157 7.56 -20.40 -8.75
N ALA A 158 6.53 -20.55 -7.90
CA ALA A 158 6.31 -19.66 -6.75
C ALA A 158 6.20 -20.48 -5.45
N SER A 159 6.83 -19.96 -4.37
CA SER A 159 6.71 -20.45 -3.00
C SER A 159 6.25 -19.29 -2.10
N ILE A 160 5.01 -19.37 -1.62
CA ILE A 160 4.33 -18.30 -0.94
C ILE A 160 4.15 -18.67 0.53
N PHE A 161 4.56 -17.78 1.44
CA PHE A 161 4.45 -17.93 2.88
C PHE A 161 3.29 -17.08 3.40
N THR A 162 2.38 -17.67 4.17
CA THR A 162 1.24 -16.96 4.73
C THR A 162 1.29 -17.02 6.27
N PRO A 163 1.00 -15.91 6.98
CA PRO A 163 0.86 -15.92 8.42
C PRO A 163 -0.44 -16.61 8.86
N ASP A 164 -0.64 -16.70 10.19
CA ASP A 164 -1.93 -17.12 10.75
C ASP A 164 -3.04 -16.10 10.39
N GLY A 165 -4.26 -16.60 10.27
CA GLY A 165 -5.46 -15.75 10.08
C GLY A 165 -5.76 -15.33 8.65
N VAL A 166 -4.93 -15.70 7.67
CA VAL A 166 -5.26 -15.46 6.25
C VAL A 166 -6.50 -16.27 5.85
N HIS A 167 -7.46 -15.60 5.23
CA HIS A 167 -8.72 -16.24 4.87
C HIS A 167 -8.48 -17.43 3.92
N PRO A 168 -9.12 -18.59 4.13
CA PRO A 168 -8.89 -19.78 3.33
C PRO A 168 -9.10 -19.59 1.82
N SER A 169 -10.04 -18.72 1.42
CA SER A 169 -10.27 -18.38 0.02
C SER A 169 -9.07 -17.67 -0.62
N ALA A 170 -8.39 -16.78 0.12
CA ALA A 170 -7.18 -16.10 -0.35
C ALA A 170 -6.03 -17.11 -0.53
N VAL A 171 -5.84 -18.02 0.42
CA VAL A 171 -4.86 -19.10 0.32
C VAL A 171 -5.17 -19.99 -0.90
N GLN A 172 -6.44 -20.35 -1.11
CA GLN A 172 -6.85 -21.14 -2.26
C GLN A 172 -6.62 -20.40 -3.59
N ALA A 173 -6.95 -19.10 -3.65
CA ALA A 173 -6.70 -18.31 -4.84
C ALA A 173 -5.21 -18.23 -5.22
N ILE A 174 -4.31 -18.21 -4.23
CA ILE A 174 -2.86 -18.31 -4.47
C ILE A 174 -2.47 -19.69 -5.02
N ARG A 175 -3.04 -20.77 -4.46
CA ARG A 175 -2.80 -22.16 -4.96
C ARG A 175 -3.31 -22.36 -6.39
N ASP A 176 -4.45 -21.75 -6.72
CA ASP A 176 -5.05 -21.81 -8.06
C ASP A 176 -4.16 -21.12 -9.12
N GLU A 177 -3.33 -20.15 -8.72
CA GLU A 177 -2.29 -19.60 -9.57
C GLU A 177 -1.08 -20.52 -9.77
N GLY A 178 -1.07 -21.70 -9.15
CA GLY A 178 -0.03 -22.72 -9.29
C GLY A 178 1.12 -22.60 -8.29
N ALA A 179 1.00 -21.78 -7.25
CA ALA A 179 2.02 -21.61 -6.23
C ALA A 179 1.98 -22.72 -5.17
N ARG A 180 3.14 -23.06 -4.62
CA ARG A 180 3.24 -23.77 -3.35
C ARG A 180 3.00 -22.77 -2.21
N VAL A 181 1.99 -23.01 -1.38
CA VAL A 181 1.70 -22.19 -0.20
C VAL A 181 2.16 -22.93 1.05
N GLN A 182 2.87 -22.20 1.91
CA GLN A 182 3.35 -22.63 3.23
C GLN A 182 2.74 -21.73 4.29
N GLU A 183 1.85 -22.28 5.10
CA GLU A 183 1.27 -21.57 6.23
C GLU A 183 2.29 -21.60 7.38
N VAL A 184 2.70 -20.43 7.85
CA VAL A 184 3.67 -20.23 8.93
C VAL A 184 2.91 -19.75 10.15
N GLY A 185 3.06 -20.44 11.26
CA GLY A 185 2.44 -20.00 12.53
C GLY A 185 2.95 -18.61 12.93
N GLY A 186 2.05 -17.74 13.44
CA GLY A 186 2.41 -16.45 13.99
C GLY A 186 2.11 -15.25 13.07
N SER A 187 2.85 -14.16 13.27
CA SER A 187 2.59 -12.87 12.64
C SER A 187 3.04 -12.80 11.17
N TYR A 188 2.62 -11.72 10.49
CA TYR A 188 3.11 -11.36 9.16
C TYR A 188 4.65 -11.27 9.12
N ASP A 189 5.29 -10.67 10.15
CA ASP A 189 6.74 -10.57 10.20
C ASP A 189 7.44 -11.94 10.30
N ALA A 190 6.80 -12.90 10.99
CA ALA A 190 7.30 -14.29 11.02
C ALA A 190 7.24 -14.94 9.63
N ALA A 191 6.18 -14.69 8.86
CA ALA A 191 6.07 -15.16 7.48
C ALA A 191 7.12 -14.50 6.56
N VAL A 192 7.36 -13.19 6.72
CA VAL A 192 8.42 -12.47 5.98
C VAL A 192 9.80 -13.04 6.29
N ALA A 193 10.10 -13.29 7.56
CA ALA A 193 11.38 -13.90 7.96
C ALA A 193 11.55 -15.32 7.38
N ALA A 194 10.49 -16.12 7.37
CA ALA A 194 10.50 -17.46 6.78
C ALA A 194 10.71 -17.42 5.25
N ALA A 195 10.05 -16.50 4.55
CA ALA A 195 10.22 -16.28 3.12
C ALA A 195 11.67 -15.83 2.79
N ALA A 196 12.20 -14.86 3.55
CA ALA A 196 13.58 -14.40 3.39
C ALA A 196 14.59 -15.53 3.60
N SER A 197 14.39 -16.37 4.63
CA SER A 197 15.22 -17.56 4.88
C SER A 197 15.14 -18.55 3.73
N ALA A 198 13.94 -18.86 3.22
CA ALA A 198 13.74 -19.78 2.09
C ALA A 198 14.40 -19.27 0.79
N ALA A 199 14.44 -17.95 0.62
CA ALA A 199 15.05 -17.32 -0.55
C ALA A 199 16.59 -17.41 -0.59
N THR A 200 17.24 -17.85 0.48
CA THR A 200 18.69 -18.09 0.50
C THR A 200 19.12 -19.32 -0.30
N ALA A 201 18.16 -20.19 -0.64
CA ALA A 201 18.46 -21.42 -1.41
C ALA A 201 18.83 -21.08 -2.87
N PRO A 202 19.73 -21.86 -3.50
CA PRO A 202 20.11 -21.64 -4.89
C PRO A 202 18.88 -21.67 -5.83
N GLY A 203 18.82 -20.69 -6.74
CA GLY A 203 17.72 -20.57 -7.69
C GLY A 203 16.42 -19.98 -7.10
N HIS A 204 16.46 -19.45 -5.86
CA HIS A 204 15.34 -18.75 -5.24
C HIS A 204 15.56 -17.23 -5.30
N VAL A 205 14.48 -16.49 -5.50
CA VAL A 205 14.48 -15.02 -5.56
C VAL A 205 13.36 -14.50 -4.66
N LEU A 206 13.70 -13.71 -3.65
CA LEU A 206 12.72 -13.03 -2.80
C LEU A 206 12.11 -11.85 -3.56
N VAL A 207 10.77 -11.78 -3.61
CA VAL A 207 10.03 -10.65 -4.18
C VAL A 207 9.00 -10.17 -3.14
N GLN A 208 9.50 -9.45 -2.14
CA GLN A 208 8.72 -8.91 -1.02
C GLN A 208 8.44 -7.43 -1.25
N ASP A 209 7.25 -6.95 -0.87
CA ASP A 209 6.77 -5.59 -1.12
C ASP A 209 7.06 -4.59 0.01
N THR A 210 7.80 -5.01 1.04
CA THR A 210 8.36 -4.15 2.07
C THR A 210 9.89 -4.16 2.03
N ALA A 211 10.51 -3.02 2.37
CA ALA A 211 11.96 -2.84 2.35
C ALA A 211 12.54 -2.80 3.77
N TRP A 212 13.73 -3.35 3.91
CA TRP A 212 14.60 -3.23 5.10
C TRP A 212 16.05 -3.02 4.67
N GLU A 213 16.93 -2.75 5.60
CA GLU A 213 18.35 -2.51 5.34
C GLU A 213 18.99 -3.69 4.56
N GLY A 214 19.54 -3.39 3.39
CA GLY A 214 20.12 -4.37 2.46
C GLY A 214 19.10 -5.04 1.51
N TYR A 215 17.80 -4.73 1.64
CA TYR A 215 16.75 -5.22 0.75
C TYR A 215 15.85 -4.08 0.26
N GLU A 216 16.38 -3.20 -0.57
CA GLU A 216 15.66 -2.03 -1.09
C GLU A 216 15.39 -2.12 -2.60
N GLN A 217 16.21 -2.87 -3.35
CA GLN A 217 16.17 -2.87 -4.81
C GLN A 217 14.87 -3.45 -5.38
N ILE A 218 14.46 -4.62 -4.90
CA ILE A 218 13.25 -5.29 -5.39
C ILE A 218 11.99 -4.54 -4.93
N PRO A 219 11.85 -4.11 -3.66
CA PRO A 219 10.77 -3.20 -3.26
C PRO A 219 10.71 -1.91 -4.10
N GLY A 220 11.86 -1.35 -4.49
CA GLY A 220 11.94 -0.21 -5.40
C GLY A 220 11.31 -0.49 -6.76
N TRP A 221 11.59 -1.65 -7.36
CA TRP A 221 10.94 -2.06 -8.60
C TRP A 221 9.43 -2.28 -8.45
N ILE A 222 8.98 -2.79 -7.29
CA ILE A 222 7.54 -2.92 -7.01
C ILE A 222 6.87 -1.54 -7.03
N VAL A 223 7.48 -0.54 -6.40
CA VAL A 223 7.00 0.86 -6.40
C VAL A 223 7.00 1.45 -7.80
N ASP A 224 8.04 1.23 -8.60
CA ASP A 224 8.10 1.65 -10.00
C ASP A 224 6.93 1.05 -10.80
N GLY A 225 6.59 -0.22 -10.56
CA GLY A 225 5.44 -0.87 -11.19
C GLY A 225 4.12 -0.18 -10.86
N TYR A 226 3.91 0.21 -9.61
CA TYR A 226 2.69 0.91 -9.17
C TYR A 226 2.51 2.29 -9.80
N ALA A 227 3.56 2.94 -10.26
CA ALA A 227 3.46 4.23 -10.92
C ALA A 227 2.60 4.21 -12.20
N THR A 228 2.46 3.05 -12.83
CA THR A 228 1.63 2.87 -14.02
C THR A 228 0.18 3.28 -13.77
N LEU A 229 -0.41 2.91 -12.62
CA LEU A 229 -1.82 3.24 -12.33
C LEU A 229 -2.05 4.76 -12.22
N PHE A 230 -1.10 5.51 -11.65
CA PHE A 230 -1.22 6.95 -11.49
C PHE A 230 -1.07 7.68 -12.83
N ALA A 231 -0.13 7.23 -13.67
CA ALA A 231 0.02 7.76 -15.02
C ALA A 231 -1.23 7.53 -15.87
N GLU A 232 -1.81 6.33 -15.81
CA GLU A 232 -3.10 6.02 -16.46
C GLU A 232 -4.22 6.91 -15.94
N ALA A 233 -4.32 7.12 -14.62
CA ALA A 233 -5.37 7.94 -14.01
C ALA A 233 -5.30 9.38 -14.50
N ASP A 234 -4.12 9.98 -14.57
CA ASP A 234 -3.94 11.36 -15.07
C ASP A 234 -4.29 11.48 -16.55
N GLU A 235 -3.85 10.55 -17.40
CA GLU A 235 -4.19 10.54 -18.82
C GLU A 235 -5.68 10.37 -19.07
N GLN A 236 -6.33 9.50 -18.32
CA GLN A 236 -7.77 9.29 -18.39
C GLN A 236 -8.54 10.51 -17.89
N LEU A 237 -8.07 11.16 -16.81
CA LEU A 237 -8.68 12.40 -16.30
C LEU A 237 -8.54 13.54 -17.32
N ILE A 238 -7.38 13.71 -17.93
CA ILE A 238 -7.17 14.68 -19.02
C ILE A 238 -8.17 14.43 -20.16
N THR A 239 -8.35 13.17 -20.55
CA THR A 239 -9.29 12.79 -21.60
C THR A 239 -10.74 13.07 -21.19
N LEU A 240 -11.12 12.67 -19.97
CA LEU A 240 -12.46 12.85 -19.41
C LEU A 240 -12.87 14.32 -19.32
N THR A 241 -11.91 15.19 -19.00
CA THR A 241 -12.14 16.63 -18.74
C THR A 241 -11.71 17.55 -19.88
N ALA A 242 -11.27 17.01 -21.00
CA ALA A 242 -10.65 17.76 -22.10
C ALA A 242 -9.50 18.68 -21.62
N GLY A 243 -8.74 18.20 -20.63
CA GLY A 243 -7.59 18.90 -20.07
C GLY A 243 -7.92 20.01 -19.08
N SER A 244 -9.19 20.12 -18.63
CA SER A 244 -9.62 21.20 -17.73
C SER A 244 -9.42 20.92 -16.24
N ALA A 245 -9.09 19.67 -15.86
CA ALA A 245 -8.89 19.28 -14.47
C ALA A 245 -7.59 18.49 -14.28
N SER A 246 -7.02 18.63 -13.08
CA SER A 246 -5.93 17.81 -12.52
C SER A 246 -6.37 17.24 -11.18
N VAL A 247 -5.65 16.26 -10.68
CA VAL A 247 -5.89 15.72 -9.33
C VAL A 247 -5.41 16.71 -8.29
N ASP A 248 -6.27 17.07 -7.32
CA ASP A 248 -5.95 17.95 -6.19
C ASP A 248 -5.70 17.18 -4.88
N LEU A 249 -6.44 16.09 -4.70
CA LEU A 249 -6.35 15.24 -3.50
C LEU A 249 -6.33 13.77 -3.90
N VAL A 250 -5.41 12.99 -3.31
CA VAL A 250 -5.37 11.54 -3.43
C VAL A 250 -5.44 10.92 -2.04
N LEU A 251 -6.39 10.02 -1.85
CA LEU A 251 -6.50 9.21 -0.64
C LEU A 251 -5.98 7.81 -0.97
N VAL A 252 -4.89 7.43 -0.28
CA VAL A 252 -4.15 6.21 -0.61
C VAL A 252 -4.30 5.18 0.50
N PRO A 253 -5.04 4.07 0.26
CA PRO A 253 -5.05 2.94 1.19
C PRO A 253 -3.62 2.45 1.45
N THR A 254 -3.23 2.41 2.71
CA THR A 254 -1.83 2.27 3.11
C THR A 254 -1.64 1.12 4.10
N GLY A 255 -0.84 0.12 3.69
CA GLY A 255 -0.23 -0.87 4.59
C GLY A 255 1.22 -0.46 4.86
N VAL A 256 2.22 -1.20 4.34
CA VAL A 256 3.65 -0.86 4.49
C VAL A 256 4.07 0.47 3.80
N GLY A 257 3.20 1.09 3.00
CA GLY A 257 3.47 2.38 2.36
C GLY A 257 4.04 2.33 0.94
N SER A 258 4.17 1.18 0.30
CA SER A 258 4.75 1.08 -1.07
C SER A 258 3.87 1.75 -2.13
N LEU A 259 2.52 1.62 -2.04
CA LEU A 259 1.60 2.35 -2.92
C LEU A 259 1.61 3.86 -2.60
N LEU A 260 1.66 4.20 -1.32
CA LEU A 260 1.78 5.58 -0.86
C LEU A 260 3.07 6.23 -1.39
N GLN A 261 4.19 5.50 -1.37
CA GLN A 261 5.45 5.93 -1.97
C GLN A 261 5.29 6.22 -3.46
N ALA A 262 4.64 5.34 -4.23
CA ALA A 262 4.40 5.55 -5.65
C ALA A 262 3.54 6.80 -5.90
N ALA A 263 2.48 7.01 -5.12
CA ALA A 263 1.64 8.20 -5.20
C ALA A 263 2.41 9.49 -4.88
N LEU A 264 3.19 9.48 -3.79
CA LEU A 264 4.03 10.62 -3.39
C LEU A 264 5.08 10.94 -4.47
N THR A 265 5.72 9.92 -5.04
CA THR A 265 6.70 10.10 -6.13
C THR A 265 6.03 10.72 -7.36
N HIS A 266 4.89 10.21 -7.79
CA HIS A 266 4.19 10.64 -8.98
C HIS A 266 3.67 12.09 -8.83
N TYR A 267 2.90 12.36 -7.80
CA TYR A 267 2.23 13.66 -7.62
C TYR A 267 3.14 14.77 -7.13
N ARG A 268 4.32 14.46 -6.59
CA ARG A 268 5.34 15.47 -6.29
C ARG A 268 6.13 15.91 -7.51
N SER A 269 6.32 15.02 -8.48
CA SER A 269 7.01 15.33 -9.72
C SER A 269 6.10 16.02 -10.75
N ALA A 270 4.80 15.71 -10.73
CA ALA A 270 3.83 16.16 -11.72
C ALA A 270 3.00 17.38 -11.30
N GLY A 271 2.94 17.71 -9.99
CA GLY A 271 2.06 18.79 -9.52
C GLY A 271 2.01 18.94 -7.99
N ASP A 272 1.00 19.68 -7.51
CA ASP A 272 0.78 19.97 -6.09
C ASP A 272 -0.36 19.15 -5.45
N ALA A 273 -0.71 18.00 -6.00
CA ALA A 273 -1.74 17.16 -5.41
C ALA A 273 -1.38 16.78 -3.97
N ARG A 274 -2.38 16.84 -3.08
CA ARG A 274 -2.24 16.49 -1.67
C ARG A 274 -2.42 15.00 -1.54
N VAL A 275 -1.46 14.34 -0.94
CA VAL A 275 -1.49 12.89 -0.71
C VAL A 275 -1.72 12.66 0.79
N VAL A 276 -2.71 11.84 1.10
CA VAL A 276 -3.11 11.46 2.46
C VAL A 276 -3.07 9.94 2.55
N SER A 277 -2.45 9.39 3.60
CA SER A 277 -2.53 7.97 3.91
C SER A 277 -3.87 7.62 4.54
N VAL A 278 -4.36 6.41 4.24
CA VAL A 278 -5.58 5.85 4.81
C VAL A 278 -5.24 4.48 5.37
N GLU A 279 -5.42 4.29 6.67
CA GLU A 279 -5.02 3.09 7.41
C GLU A 279 -6.19 2.56 8.25
N PRO A 280 -6.26 1.23 8.52
CA PRO A 280 -7.15 0.74 9.56
C PRO A 280 -6.66 1.20 10.94
N THR A 281 -7.56 1.56 11.84
CA THR A 281 -7.24 1.91 13.23
C THR A 281 -6.40 0.82 13.91
N GLU A 282 -6.67 -0.43 13.58
CA GLU A 282 -5.97 -1.61 14.12
C GLU A 282 -4.51 -1.77 13.66
N ALA A 283 -4.06 -0.98 12.67
CA ALA A 283 -2.70 -1.07 12.12
C ALA A 283 -2.19 0.29 11.61
N ALA A 284 -2.57 1.39 12.28
CA ALA A 284 -2.17 2.75 11.88
C ALA A 284 -0.73 3.04 12.31
N CYS A 285 0.24 2.77 11.45
CA CYS A 285 1.67 2.93 11.75
C CYS A 285 2.28 4.25 11.25
N ILE A 286 1.62 4.95 10.33
CA ILE A 286 2.19 6.16 9.70
C ILE A 286 2.26 7.33 10.69
N ALA A 287 1.15 7.63 11.39
CA ALA A 287 1.12 8.76 12.32
C ALA A 287 2.13 8.59 13.47
N PRO A 288 2.20 7.46 14.18
CA PRO A 288 3.22 7.25 15.21
C PRO A 288 4.65 7.35 14.68
N SER A 289 4.90 6.90 13.44
CA SER A 289 6.22 7.01 12.82
C SER A 289 6.61 8.47 12.53
N ILE A 290 5.67 9.28 12.03
CA ILE A 290 5.93 10.72 11.79
C ILE A 290 6.19 11.44 13.11
N ASP A 291 5.39 11.17 14.14
CA ASP A 291 5.55 11.77 15.46
C ASP A 291 6.90 11.39 16.12
N ALA A 292 7.37 10.17 15.90
CA ALA A 292 8.69 9.70 16.36
C ALA A 292 9.86 10.23 15.49
N GLY A 293 9.61 10.64 14.24
CA GLY A 293 10.64 11.03 13.27
C GLY A 293 11.39 9.84 12.64
N GLU A 294 10.96 8.61 12.90
CA GLU A 294 11.53 7.35 12.41
C GLU A 294 10.43 6.28 12.25
N PRO A 295 10.65 5.24 11.43
CA PRO A 295 9.71 4.13 11.33
C PRO A 295 9.50 3.46 12.70
N VAL A 296 8.24 3.38 13.13
CA VAL A 296 7.83 2.74 14.39
C VAL A 296 6.98 1.53 14.06
N THR A 297 7.25 0.42 14.77
CA THR A 297 6.38 -0.77 14.72
C THR A 297 5.27 -0.63 15.75
N VAL A 298 4.02 -0.73 15.30
CA VAL A 298 2.83 -0.80 16.16
C VAL A 298 2.34 -2.25 16.26
N GLU A 299 1.69 -2.58 17.36
CA GLU A 299 0.95 -3.84 17.46
C GLU A 299 -0.26 -3.77 16.52
N THR A 300 -0.49 -4.84 15.75
CA THR A 300 -1.63 -4.92 14.84
C THR A 300 -2.74 -5.78 15.42
N GLY A 301 -3.97 -5.31 15.26
CA GLY A 301 -5.17 -6.07 15.63
C GLY A 301 -5.72 -6.88 14.45
N VAL A 302 -7.02 -7.14 14.50
CA VAL A 302 -7.78 -7.82 13.44
C VAL A 302 -8.60 -6.79 12.69
N THR A 303 -8.47 -6.73 11.38
CA THR A 303 -9.24 -5.83 10.52
C THR A 303 -9.70 -6.56 9.25
N VAL A 304 -10.87 -6.17 8.72
CA VAL A 304 -11.34 -6.62 7.40
C VAL A 304 -10.51 -6.06 6.26
N MET A 305 -9.78 -4.97 6.49
CA MET A 305 -8.83 -4.38 5.55
C MET A 305 -7.49 -5.14 5.57
N SER A 306 -7.53 -6.45 5.34
CA SER A 306 -6.39 -7.35 5.52
C SER A 306 -5.13 -6.93 4.75
N GLY A 307 -5.29 -6.42 3.53
CA GLY A 307 -4.18 -5.92 2.71
C GLY A 307 -3.52 -4.62 3.24
N LEU A 308 -4.10 -4.00 4.28
CA LEU A 308 -3.57 -2.82 4.96
C LEU A 308 -3.09 -3.14 6.39
N ASN A 309 -3.24 -4.39 6.86
CA ASN A 309 -2.89 -4.79 8.23
C ASN A 309 -1.38 -4.94 8.42
N CYS A 310 -0.64 -3.84 8.41
CA CYS A 310 0.81 -3.78 8.47
C CYS A 310 1.27 -2.87 9.60
N GLY A 311 2.09 -3.39 10.51
CA GLY A 311 2.52 -2.66 11.71
C GLY A 311 3.73 -1.74 11.52
N THR A 312 4.45 -1.81 10.38
CA THR A 312 5.70 -1.05 10.20
C THR A 312 5.78 -0.46 8.78
N PRO A 313 6.08 0.84 8.63
CA PRO A 313 6.32 1.43 7.32
C PRO A 313 7.58 0.85 6.66
N SER A 314 7.53 0.63 5.36
CA SER A 314 8.69 0.24 4.56
C SER A 314 9.81 1.27 4.65
N LEU A 315 11.02 0.82 4.90
CA LEU A 315 12.19 1.70 5.04
C LEU A 315 12.40 2.59 3.79
N LEU A 316 12.13 2.05 2.60
CA LEU A 316 12.26 2.77 1.34
C LEU A 316 11.19 3.87 1.18
N ALA A 317 9.98 3.65 1.69
CA ALA A 317 8.88 4.61 1.63
C ALA A 317 9.05 5.76 2.62
N TRP A 318 9.70 5.50 3.74
CA TRP A 318 9.77 6.40 4.89
C TRP A 318 10.22 7.84 4.57
N PRO A 319 11.32 8.09 3.83
CA PRO A 319 11.75 9.47 3.56
C PRO A 319 10.68 10.29 2.80
N LEU A 320 9.97 9.64 1.85
CA LEU A 320 8.90 10.32 1.10
C LEU A 320 7.67 10.55 1.95
N ILE A 321 7.31 9.60 2.81
CA ILE A 321 6.19 9.72 3.75
C ILE A 321 6.46 10.88 4.70
N ARG A 322 7.58 10.87 5.41
CA ARG A 322 7.98 11.90 6.37
C ARG A 322 7.95 13.31 5.77
N ASP A 323 8.49 13.47 4.54
CA ASP A 323 8.71 14.79 3.95
C ASP A 323 7.61 15.23 2.98
N GLY A 324 6.72 14.31 2.56
CA GLY A 324 5.76 14.55 1.48
C GLY A 324 4.30 14.44 1.83
N LEU A 325 3.97 13.72 2.90
CA LEU A 325 2.59 13.47 3.27
C LEU A 325 1.90 14.75 3.79
N ARG A 326 0.61 14.93 3.46
CA ARG A 326 -0.20 16.06 3.95
C ARG A 326 -1.06 15.71 5.15
N GLY A 327 -1.25 14.42 5.41
CA GLY A 327 -1.94 13.93 6.58
C GLY A 327 -2.11 12.43 6.56
N ALA A 328 -2.47 11.87 7.70
CA ALA A 328 -2.84 10.47 7.87
C ALA A 328 -4.24 10.38 8.47
N MET A 329 -5.07 9.50 7.91
CA MET A 329 -6.40 9.17 8.39
C MET A 329 -6.43 7.70 8.78
N SER A 330 -6.73 7.40 10.03
CA SER A 330 -7.13 6.05 10.43
C SER A 330 -8.63 5.95 10.53
N LEU A 331 -9.19 4.78 10.19
CA LEU A 331 -10.63 4.54 10.21
C LEU A 331 -10.96 3.11 10.59
N ASP A 332 -12.18 2.91 11.04
CA ASP A 332 -12.64 1.62 11.51
C ASP A 332 -13.21 0.75 10.38
N ASP A 333 -13.26 -0.54 10.60
CA ASP A 333 -13.78 -1.53 9.66
C ASP A 333 -15.21 -1.22 9.18
N GLU A 334 -16.07 -0.74 10.07
CA GLU A 334 -17.46 -0.41 9.74
C GLU A 334 -17.57 0.70 8.69
N ASP A 335 -16.69 1.71 8.76
CA ASP A 335 -16.65 2.80 7.78
C ASP A 335 -16.18 2.29 6.42
N ALA A 336 -15.15 1.44 6.39
CA ALA A 336 -14.64 0.83 5.16
C ALA A 336 -15.69 -0.08 4.50
N ILE A 337 -16.38 -0.93 5.28
CA ILE A 337 -17.45 -1.82 4.81
C ILE A 337 -18.59 -1.00 4.22
N ARG A 338 -19.07 0.03 4.94
CA ARG A 338 -20.14 0.91 4.49
C ARG A 338 -19.79 1.61 3.17
N ALA A 339 -18.58 2.14 3.09
CA ALA A 339 -18.10 2.80 1.87
C ALA A 339 -17.98 1.83 0.69
N ALA A 340 -17.54 0.60 0.92
CA ALA A 340 -17.46 -0.41 -0.13
C ALA A 340 -18.87 -0.81 -0.65
N HIS A 341 -19.88 -0.95 0.22
CA HIS A 341 -21.27 -1.17 -0.19
C HIS A 341 -21.83 0.00 -1.02
N ASP A 342 -21.53 1.23 -0.61
CA ASP A 342 -21.97 2.41 -1.34
C ASP A 342 -21.31 2.49 -2.72
N LEU A 343 -20.01 2.21 -2.82
CA LEU A 343 -19.31 2.10 -4.10
C LEU A 343 -19.93 1.02 -4.99
N ALA A 344 -20.28 -0.13 -4.43
CA ALA A 344 -20.97 -1.20 -5.17
C ALA A 344 -22.31 -0.74 -5.74
N SER A 345 -23.06 0.09 -4.99
CA SER A 345 -24.31 0.69 -5.46
C SER A 345 -24.12 1.66 -6.65
N LEU A 346 -22.90 2.21 -6.78
CA LEU A 346 -22.50 3.08 -7.88
C LEU A 346 -21.78 2.30 -9.01
N GLY A 347 -21.77 0.98 -8.96
CA GLY A 347 -21.18 0.11 -9.98
C GLY A 347 -19.67 -0.14 -9.81
N VAL A 348 -19.10 0.18 -8.64
CA VAL A 348 -17.68 -0.03 -8.32
C VAL A 348 -17.57 -1.15 -7.29
N ALA A 349 -17.16 -2.33 -7.69
CA ALA A 349 -17.09 -3.53 -6.84
C ALA A 349 -15.85 -3.54 -5.94
N ALA A 350 -15.75 -2.59 -5.00
CA ALA A 350 -14.63 -2.45 -4.08
C ALA A 350 -14.69 -3.50 -2.95
N GLY A 351 -13.53 -4.06 -2.60
CA GLY A 351 -13.34 -4.73 -1.30
C GLY A 351 -13.10 -3.70 -0.18
N PRO A 352 -12.98 -4.14 1.10
CA PRO A 352 -12.79 -3.22 2.23
C PRO A 352 -11.58 -2.28 2.09
N CYS A 353 -10.43 -2.77 1.63
CA CYS A 353 -9.27 -1.91 1.39
C CYS A 353 -9.56 -0.87 0.29
N GLY A 354 -10.24 -1.27 -0.80
CA GLY A 354 -10.64 -0.37 -1.88
C GLY A 354 -11.67 0.67 -1.45
N GLY A 355 -12.56 0.31 -0.50
CA GLY A 355 -13.58 1.19 0.07
C GLY A 355 -13.03 2.24 1.04
N SER A 356 -11.91 1.96 1.68
CA SER A 356 -11.33 2.82 2.73
C SER A 356 -11.07 4.26 2.26
N GLY A 357 -10.72 4.45 0.98
CA GLY A 357 -10.54 5.78 0.40
C GLY A 357 -11.81 6.64 0.45
N LEU A 358 -12.98 6.08 0.14
CA LEU A 358 -14.25 6.80 0.25
C LEU A 358 -14.63 7.05 1.71
N ALA A 359 -14.42 6.07 2.60
CA ALA A 359 -14.63 6.26 4.04
C ALA A 359 -13.80 7.44 4.57
N ALA A 360 -12.50 7.46 4.24
CA ALA A 360 -11.62 8.56 4.60
C ALA A 360 -12.08 9.90 4.00
N ALA A 361 -12.55 9.93 2.74
CA ALA A 361 -13.06 11.15 2.13
C ALA A 361 -14.24 11.74 2.91
N ARG A 362 -15.17 10.91 3.36
CA ARG A 362 -16.31 11.31 4.19
C ARG A 362 -15.84 11.88 5.53
N LEU A 363 -15.00 11.14 6.24
CA LEU A 363 -14.43 11.59 7.53
C LEU A 363 -13.65 12.91 7.40
N LEU A 364 -12.89 13.09 6.31
CA LEU A 364 -12.09 14.29 6.10
C LEU A 364 -12.90 15.50 5.68
N LEU A 365 -13.86 15.33 4.78
CA LEU A 365 -14.48 16.40 4.03
C LEU A 365 -15.89 16.74 4.49
N THR A 366 -16.46 16.00 5.46
CA THR A 366 -17.82 16.23 5.98
C THR A 366 -17.82 16.30 7.52
N GLY A 367 -18.94 16.69 8.11
CA GLY A 367 -19.13 16.73 9.55
C GLY A 367 -18.28 17.78 10.29
N ASP A 368 -18.17 17.60 11.59
CA ASP A 368 -17.46 18.54 12.47
C ASP A 368 -15.97 18.59 12.13
N GLY A 369 -15.40 19.80 12.10
CA GLY A 369 -13.99 20.03 11.76
C GLY A 369 -13.66 19.95 10.26
N ALA A 370 -14.59 19.61 9.36
CA ALA A 370 -14.35 19.54 7.92
C ALA A 370 -13.79 20.85 7.33
N VAL A 371 -14.25 22.00 7.81
CA VAL A 371 -13.74 23.31 7.35
C VAL A 371 -12.24 23.45 7.61
N ALA A 372 -11.77 23.06 8.79
CA ALA A 372 -10.35 23.14 9.15
C ALA A 372 -9.51 22.13 8.32
N ARG A 373 -10.02 20.90 8.13
CA ARG A 373 -9.33 19.86 7.33
C ARG A 373 -9.25 20.27 5.86
N ARG A 374 -10.33 20.78 5.27
CA ARG A 374 -10.34 21.33 3.90
C ARG A 374 -9.35 22.47 3.74
N SER A 375 -9.33 23.42 4.69
CA SER A 375 -8.39 24.53 4.69
C SER A 375 -6.94 24.07 4.73
N HIS A 376 -6.61 23.09 5.59
CA HIS A 376 -5.29 22.50 5.69
C HIS A 376 -4.87 21.82 4.37
N LEU A 377 -5.78 21.08 3.76
CA LEU A 377 -5.56 20.39 2.48
C LEU A 377 -5.66 21.33 1.26
N GLY A 378 -6.15 22.56 1.42
CA GLY A 378 -6.39 23.51 0.32
C GLY A 378 -7.42 22.97 -0.67
N ILE A 379 -8.49 22.34 -0.17
CA ILE A 379 -9.53 21.67 -0.96
C ILE A 379 -10.83 22.48 -0.86
N ASP A 380 -11.43 22.73 -2.04
CA ASP A 380 -12.68 23.48 -2.20
C ASP A 380 -13.66 22.79 -3.17
N SER A 381 -14.74 23.51 -3.52
CA SER A 381 -15.78 23.01 -4.42
C SER A 381 -15.36 22.87 -5.89
N SER A 382 -14.17 23.30 -6.27
CA SER A 382 -13.61 23.09 -7.61
C SER A 382 -12.63 21.92 -7.68
N SER A 383 -12.20 21.40 -6.52
CA SER A 383 -11.16 20.39 -6.41
C SER A 383 -11.60 19.00 -6.92
N THR A 384 -10.63 18.28 -7.46
CA THR A 384 -10.77 16.89 -7.94
C THR A 384 -10.14 15.92 -6.93
N LEU A 385 -10.94 14.96 -6.44
CA LEU A 385 -10.50 13.85 -5.61
C LEU A 385 -10.28 12.58 -6.45
N LEU A 386 -9.12 11.96 -6.30
CA LEU A 386 -8.83 10.62 -6.79
C LEU A 386 -8.93 9.59 -5.66
N LEU A 387 -9.82 8.63 -5.81
CA LEU A 387 -9.91 7.41 -5.01
C LEU A 387 -9.18 6.28 -5.72
N ILE A 388 -8.46 5.45 -4.98
CA ILE A 388 -7.82 4.24 -5.50
C ILE A 388 -8.59 3.03 -4.99
N ILE A 389 -9.29 2.34 -5.88
CA ILE A 389 -9.94 1.06 -5.56
C ILE A 389 -8.86 -0.02 -5.69
N THR A 390 -8.12 -0.22 -4.61
CA THR A 390 -6.93 -1.07 -4.59
C THR A 390 -7.21 -2.54 -4.84
N GLU A 391 -8.44 -2.98 -4.50
CA GLU A 391 -8.90 -4.34 -4.68
C GLU A 391 -10.42 -4.38 -4.89
N GLY A 392 -10.88 -5.41 -5.59
CA GLY A 392 -12.30 -5.72 -5.73
C GLY A 392 -12.82 -6.64 -4.61
N SER A 393 -14.15 -6.76 -4.54
CA SER A 393 -14.83 -7.69 -3.61
C SER A 393 -14.47 -9.17 -3.86
N ASP A 394 -13.98 -9.52 -5.04
CA ASP A 394 -13.48 -10.88 -5.34
C ASP A 394 -12.14 -11.18 -4.67
N ALA A 395 -11.35 -10.15 -4.34
CA ALA A 395 -10.10 -10.30 -3.62
C ALA A 395 -10.32 -10.45 -2.12
N ASN A 396 -11.21 -9.64 -1.60
CA ASN A 396 -11.54 -9.56 -0.18
C ASN A 396 -13.05 -9.31 -0.04
N PRO A 397 -13.84 -10.38 0.07
CA PRO A 397 -15.30 -10.29 0.17
C PRO A 397 -15.74 -9.50 1.40
N LEU A 398 -16.78 -8.68 1.23
CA LEU A 398 -17.40 -7.98 2.34
C LEU A 398 -18.04 -8.98 3.31
N PRO A 399 -17.97 -8.73 4.62
CA PRO A 399 -18.73 -9.48 5.60
C PRO A 399 -20.23 -9.44 5.28
N ALA A 400 -20.93 -10.55 5.55
CA ALA A 400 -22.37 -10.69 5.29
C ALA A 400 -23.21 -9.79 6.21
#